data_59551a25c85700dcfd4ad9fc26928772
#
_entry.id   59551a25c85700dcfd4ad9fc26928772
#
_cell.length_a   1.000
_cell.length_b   1.000
_cell.length_c   1.000
_cell.angle_alpha   90.00
_cell.angle_beta   90.00
_cell.angle_gamma   90.00
#
_symmetry.space_group_name_H-M   'P 1'
#
loop_
_entity.id
_entity.type
_entity.pdbx_description
1 polymer ?
#
loop_
_entity_poly.entity_id
_entity_poly.type
_entity_poly.pdbx_seq_one_letter_code
_entity_poly.pdbx_strand_id
1 'polypeptide(L)'
;MKSAQEVFQTASSVRGNGQTALPFMRHSRFERSDFVAAPSNAAARIWVLDPEARWQWPEGRLVLWGDEGTGKTHLLSVWSGRHGAPVIDGTSLCNADVAALSHEKLSALALDNADCVSQERDLLHLINMSRERRISLLMTARTPPARWSVALPDLVSRLRATTSVPIGPAEEALLRRLFLRLLAERQIVVGQSVTDWLLRRLPRNAGVIRDMTERLDNLALESGGKVTRKLAQEVLEQINGHSDTF
;
A
#
# COMPACT_ATOMS: atom_id res chain seq x y z
N MET A 1 -19.87 19.41 47.96
CA MET A 1 -18.43 19.21 48.21
C MET A 1 -18.27 17.84 48.86
N LYS A 2 -17.95 16.82 48.14
CA LYS A 2 -17.32 15.57 48.60
C LYS A 2 -16.40 15.10 47.50
N SER A 3 -15.18 14.90 47.86
CA SER A 3 -13.96 14.86 47.12
C SER A 3 -13.80 13.55 46.27
N ALA A 4 -13.20 13.74 45.11
CA ALA A 4 -12.66 12.71 44.21
C ALA A 4 -11.40 12.06 44.84
N GLN A 5 -11.57 11.08 45.71
CA GLN A 5 -10.41 10.41 46.36
C GLN A 5 -10.64 8.94 46.78
N GLU A 6 -11.54 8.20 46.12
CA GLU A 6 -11.77 6.77 46.47
C GLU A 6 -11.93 5.88 45.24
N VAL A 7 -11.00 5.89 44.30
CA VAL A 7 -10.87 4.84 43.26
C VAL A 7 -9.39 4.50 42.99
N PHE A 8 -8.58 4.46 44.02
CA PHE A 8 -7.20 3.98 43.91
C PHE A 8 -6.90 3.01 45.06
N GLN A 9 -7.47 1.82 45.05
CA GLN A 9 -6.92 0.68 45.81
C GLN A 9 -7.70 -0.60 45.44
N THR A 10 -7.19 -1.35 44.46
CA THR A 10 -7.15 -2.84 44.45
C THR A 10 -6.53 -3.29 43.11
N ALA A 11 -5.25 -3.37 43.05
CA ALA A 11 -4.55 -4.25 42.12
C ALA A 11 -3.16 -4.53 42.70
N SER A 12 -3.13 -5.49 43.61
CA SER A 12 -1.87 -6.07 44.11
C SER A 12 -1.69 -7.45 43.54
N SER A 13 -0.47 -7.66 43.01
CA SER A 13 0.22 -8.95 42.83
C SER A 13 -0.27 -9.90 41.71
N VAL A 14 0.29 -9.71 40.51
CA VAL A 14 0.84 -10.85 39.76
C VAL A 14 2.22 -10.40 39.25
N ARG A 15 3.28 -10.92 39.85
CA ARG A 15 4.66 -10.82 39.34
C ARG A 15 4.79 -11.82 38.18
N GLY A 16 4.68 -11.32 36.97
CA GLY A 16 5.13 -11.98 35.77
C GLY A 16 6.03 -10.99 35.02
N ASN A 17 7.32 -11.32 34.86
CA ASN A 17 8.26 -10.59 34.03
C ASN A 17 7.86 -10.71 32.54
N GLY A 18 6.74 -10.15 32.17
CA GLY A 18 6.33 -9.94 30.80
C GLY A 18 6.59 -8.51 30.42
N GLN A 19 7.67 -8.23 29.73
CA GLN A 19 7.91 -6.95 29.08
C GLN A 19 6.80 -6.77 28.05
N THR A 20 5.81 -5.92 28.36
CA THR A 20 4.70 -5.62 27.43
C THR A 20 5.29 -4.83 26.29
N ALA A 21 5.32 -5.45 25.10
CA ALA A 21 5.69 -4.75 23.89
C ALA A 21 4.68 -3.62 23.66
N LEU A 22 5.12 -2.38 23.74
CA LEU A 22 4.31 -1.23 23.36
C LEU A 22 4.04 -1.31 21.86
N PRO A 23 2.78 -1.33 21.41
CA PRO A 23 2.46 -1.34 19.98
C PRO A 23 2.79 0.04 19.40
N PHE A 24 4.03 0.23 18.99
CA PHE A 24 4.37 1.33 18.12
C PHE A 24 3.74 1.04 16.77
N MET A 25 2.63 1.68 16.45
CA MET A 25 2.14 1.77 15.07
C MET A 25 3.23 2.42 14.24
N ARG A 26 4.08 1.60 13.62
CA ARG A 26 5.00 2.06 12.58
C ARG A 26 4.13 2.38 11.37
N HIS A 27 3.83 3.65 11.18
CA HIS A 27 3.37 4.13 9.88
C HIS A 27 4.46 3.72 8.89
N SER A 28 4.12 2.86 7.96
CA SER A 28 5.03 2.47 6.88
C SER A 28 5.33 3.73 6.06
N ARG A 29 6.47 4.37 6.37
CA ARG A 29 7.03 5.42 5.53
C ARG A 29 7.50 4.74 4.25
N PHE A 30 6.72 4.86 3.20
CA PHE A 30 7.10 4.40 1.88
C PHE A 30 8.13 5.37 1.29
N GLU A 31 9.42 5.08 1.47
CA GLU A 31 10.50 5.85 0.85
C GLU A 31 10.84 5.28 -0.54
N ARG A 32 11.44 6.10 -1.41
CA ARG A 32 11.89 5.66 -2.76
C ARG A 32 12.84 4.46 -2.68
N SER A 33 13.69 4.44 -1.65
CA SER A 33 14.57 3.32 -1.33
C SER A 33 13.80 2.02 -1.07
N ASP A 34 12.52 2.10 -0.68
CA ASP A 34 11.69 0.97 -0.29
C ASP A 34 11.06 0.24 -1.47
N PHE A 35 11.07 0.84 -2.64
CA PHE A 35 10.51 0.22 -3.84
C PHE A 35 11.57 -0.63 -4.55
N VAL A 36 11.45 -1.96 -4.47
CA VAL A 36 12.38 -2.89 -5.09
C VAL A 36 12.20 -2.89 -6.62
N ALA A 37 13.28 -2.56 -7.34
CA ALA A 37 13.29 -2.55 -8.80
C ALA A 37 13.23 -3.98 -9.38
N ALA A 38 12.36 -4.20 -10.37
CA ALA A 38 12.19 -5.47 -11.06
C ALA A 38 11.68 -5.25 -12.49
N PRO A 39 11.81 -6.23 -13.39
CA PRO A 39 11.23 -6.16 -14.74
C PRO A 39 9.75 -5.89 -14.74
N SER A 40 8.98 -6.55 -13.86
CA SER A 40 7.52 -6.39 -13.73
C SER A 40 7.05 -4.97 -13.43
N ASN A 41 7.90 -4.13 -12.84
CA ASN A 41 7.57 -2.75 -12.47
C ASN A 41 8.42 -1.68 -13.19
N ALA A 42 9.26 -2.09 -14.14
CA ALA A 42 10.23 -1.19 -14.77
C ALA A 42 9.56 0.01 -15.48
N ALA A 43 8.52 -0.25 -16.29
CA ALA A 43 7.78 0.79 -16.99
C ALA A 43 7.12 1.78 -16.00
N ALA A 44 6.42 1.25 -15.00
CA ALA A 44 5.75 2.07 -13.98
C ALA A 44 6.74 2.96 -13.21
N ARG A 45 7.92 2.42 -12.89
CA ARG A 45 8.99 3.21 -12.23
C ARG A 45 9.49 4.35 -13.08
N ILE A 46 9.70 4.13 -14.39
CA ILE A 46 10.12 5.20 -15.31
C ILE A 46 9.05 6.30 -15.32
N TRP A 47 7.79 5.95 -15.52
CA TRP A 47 6.70 6.92 -15.60
C TRP A 47 6.45 7.70 -14.30
N VAL A 48 6.74 7.11 -13.15
CA VAL A 48 6.38 7.68 -11.84
C VAL A 48 7.57 8.29 -11.11
N LEU A 49 8.76 7.67 -11.19
CA LEU A 49 9.92 8.08 -10.39
C LEU A 49 10.91 8.97 -11.16
N ASP A 50 10.83 9.04 -12.48
CA ASP A 50 11.63 9.98 -13.26
C ASP A 50 11.14 11.42 -12.95
N PRO A 51 12.04 12.33 -12.58
CA PRO A 51 11.69 13.73 -12.31
C PRO A 51 10.98 14.43 -13.44
N GLU A 52 11.31 14.09 -14.68
CA GLU A 52 10.76 14.69 -15.88
C GLU A 52 9.48 13.99 -16.38
N ALA A 53 9.21 12.76 -15.94
CA ALA A 53 8.14 11.93 -16.50
C ALA A 53 6.75 12.54 -16.29
N ARG A 54 6.49 13.20 -15.17
CA ARG A 54 5.16 13.79 -14.87
C ARG A 54 4.73 14.85 -15.87
N TRP A 55 5.69 15.57 -16.46
CA TRP A 55 5.44 16.58 -17.48
C TRP A 55 5.08 15.96 -18.83
N GLN A 56 5.36 14.67 -18.98
CA GLN A 56 5.09 13.89 -20.19
C GLN A 56 3.74 13.16 -20.11
N TRP A 57 3.03 13.23 -18.96
CA TRP A 57 1.72 12.59 -18.85
C TRP A 57 0.69 13.35 -19.71
N PRO A 58 0.14 12.71 -20.74
CA PRO A 58 -0.93 13.31 -21.51
C PRO A 58 -2.08 13.75 -20.61
N GLU A 59 -2.60 14.95 -20.84
CA GLU A 59 -3.66 15.52 -19.99
C GLU A 59 -3.32 15.59 -18.49
N GLY A 60 -2.05 15.48 -18.10
CA GLY A 60 -1.59 15.51 -16.71
C GLY A 60 -2.01 14.30 -15.86
N ARG A 61 -2.40 13.18 -16.49
CA ARG A 61 -2.95 12.02 -15.79
C ARG A 61 -2.21 10.73 -16.13
N LEU A 62 -2.07 9.86 -15.11
CA LEU A 62 -1.51 8.52 -15.25
C LEU A 62 -2.30 7.51 -14.39
N VAL A 63 -2.57 6.32 -14.93
CA VAL A 63 -3.13 5.19 -14.18
C VAL A 63 -2.10 4.06 -14.12
N LEU A 64 -1.75 3.64 -12.91
CA LEU A 64 -1.04 2.38 -12.67
C LEU A 64 -2.07 1.27 -12.46
N TRP A 65 -1.97 0.20 -13.22
CA TRP A 65 -2.92 -0.91 -13.06
C TRP A 65 -2.21 -2.26 -12.96
N GLY A 66 -2.88 -3.24 -12.38
CA GLY A 66 -2.38 -4.61 -12.18
C GLY A 66 -3.04 -5.29 -11.00
N ASP A 67 -2.75 -6.57 -10.83
CA ASP A 67 -3.34 -7.39 -9.77
C ASP A 67 -3.03 -6.87 -8.37
N GLU A 68 -3.75 -7.39 -7.39
CA GLU A 68 -3.50 -7.09 -5.99
C GLU A 68 -2.08 -7.51 -5.58
N GLY A 69 -1.44 -6.70 -4.73
CA GLY A 69 -0.08 -6.98 -4.22
C GLY A 69 1.06 -6.74 -5.22
N THR A 70 0.81 -6.20 -6.42
CA THR A 70 1.88 -5.83 -7.38
C THR A 70 2.66 -4.57 -6.99
N GLY A 71 2.22 -3.81 -5.97
CA GLY A 71 2.93 -2.65 -5.44
C GLY A 71 2.44 -1.30 -5.97
N LYS A 72 1.24 -1.22 -6.57
CA LYS A 72 0.62 0.03 -7.05
C LYS A 72 0.53 1.10 -5.98
N THR A 73 -0.15 0.79 -4.87
CA THR A 73 -0.31 1.69 -3.71
C THR A 73 1.04 2.13 -3.14
N HIS A 74 2.03 1.23 -3.11
CA HIS A 74 3.37 1.59 -2.66
C HIS A 74 4.01 2.62 -3.59
N LEU A 75 3.97 2.39 -4.91
CA LEU A 75 4.54 3.34 -5.88
C LEU A 75 3.81 4.68 -5.86
N LEU A 76 2.47 4.66 -5.72
CA LEU A 76 1.64 5.84 -5.53
C LEU A 76 2.05 6.61 -4.27
N SER A 77 2.25 5.93 -3.14
CA SER A 77 2.67 6.56 -1.87
C SER A 77 4.06 7.18 -1.95
N VAL A 78 5.02 6.51 -2.61
CA VAL A 78 6.36 7.07 -2.86
C VAL A 78 6.27 8.35 -3.70
N TRP A 79 5.44 8.35 -4.75
CA TRP A 79 5.22 9.52 -5.58
C TRP A 79 4.51 10.64 -4.82
N SER A 80 3.46 10.33 -4.08
CA SER A 80 2.71 11.25 -3.22
C SER A 80 3.64 11.95 -2.23
N GLY A 81 4.45 11.20 -1.48
CA GLY A 81 5.39 11.76 -0.52
C GLY A 81 6.43 12.70 -1.17
N ARG A 82 6.89 12.37 -2.40
CA ARG A 82 7.84 13.18 -3.14
C ARG A 82 7.26 14.52 -3.62
N HIS A 83 5.99 14.54 -3.95
CA HIS A 83 5.32 15.72 -4.54
C HIS A 83 4.43 16.46 -3.53
N GLY A 84 4.35 16.00 -2.27
CA GLY A 84 3.42 16.54 -1.28
C GLY A 84 1.95 16.38 -1.71
N ALA A 85 1.66 15.33 -2.50
CA ALA A 85 0.33 15.10 -3.03
C ALA A 85 -0.55 14.44 -1.96
N PRO A 86 -1.75 14.95 -1.64
CA PRO A 86 -2.70 14.22 -0.83
C PRO A 86 -3.10 12.91 -1.52
N VAL A 87 -3.36 11.88 -0.71
CA VAL A 87 -3.83 10.57 -1.18
C VAL A 87 -5.28 10.40 -0.79
N ILE A 88 -6.11 10.07 -1.76
CA ILE A 88 -7.53 9.74 -1.56
C ILE A 88 -7.72 8.28 -1.90
N ASP A 89 -8.54 7.58 -1.14
CA ASP A 89 -9.01 6.24 -1.51
C ASP A 89 -10.29 6.36 -2.34
N GLY A 90 -10.29 5.74 -3.53
CA GLY A 90 -11.44 5.74 -4.44
C GLY A 90 -12.69 5.11 -3.83
N THR A 91 -12.54 4.19 -2.87
CA THR A 91 -13.68 3.58 -2.17
C THR A 91 -14.46 4.58 -1.30
N SER A 92 -13.81 5.64 -0.84
CA SER A 92 -14.39 6.70 0.01
C SER A 92 -14.59 8.03 -0.70
N LEU A 93 -14.14 8.16 -1.97
CA LEU A 93 -14.24 9.43 -2.71
C LEU A 93 -15.69 9.90 -2.81
N CYS A 94 -15.93 11.15 -2.40
CA CYS A 94 -17.21 11.81 -2.53
C CYS A 94 -17.06 13.25 -3.03
N ASN A 95 -18.18 13.87 -3.42
CA ASN A 95 -18.19 15.24 -3.94
C ASN A 95 -17.66 16.27 -2.94
N ALA A 96 -17.84 16.03 -1.63
CA ALA A 96 -17.33 16.93 -0.59
C ALA A 96 -15.78 16.97 -0.59
N ASP A 97 -15.13 15.81 -0.83
CA ASP A 97 -13.67 15.74 -0.93
C ASP A 97 -13.18 16.56 -2.13
N VAL A 98 -13.82 16.42 -3.29
CA VAL A 98 -13.46 17.17 -4.50
C VAL A 98 -13.64 18.67 -4.28
N ALA A 99 -14.73 19.07 -3.62
CA ALA A 99 -14.99 20.47 -3.29
C ALA A 99 -13.92 21.03 -2.32
N ALA A 100 -13.54 20.28 -1.29
CA ALA A 100 -12.48 20.68 -0.35
C ALA A 100 -11.14 20.86 -1.08
N LEU A 101 -10.73 19.91 -1.91
CA LEU A 101 -9.51 19.97 -2.70
C LEU A 101 -9.49 21.12 -3.70
N SER A 102 -10.66 21.56 -4.16
CA SER A 102 -10.75 22.71 -5.09
C SER A 102 -10.30 24.02 -4.48
N HIS A 103 -10.26 24.14 -3.17
CA HIS A 103 -9.79 25.33 -2.45
C HIS A 103 -8.31 25.28 -2.06
N GLU A 104 -7.66 24.13 -2.19
CA GLU A 104 -6.25 23.94 -1.84
C GLU A 104 -5.32 24.29 -3.00
N LYS A 105 -4.10 24.75 -2.68
CA LYS A 105 -3.04 24.97 -3.69
C LYS A 105 -2.28 23.68 -3.93
N LEU A 106 -2.79 22.84 -4.81
CA LEU A 106 -2.19 21.55 -5.16
C LEU A 106 -1.49 21.61 -6.52
N SER A 107 -0.33 20.98 -6.63
CA SER A 107 0.34 20.70 -7.91
C SER A 107 0.26 19.22 -8.30
N ALA A 108 -0.11 18.36 -7.36
CA ALA A 108 -0.19 16.93 -7.52
C ALA A 108 -1.28 16.34 -6.62
N LEU A 109 -1.92 15.25 -7.07
CA LEU A 109 -2.97 14.53 -6.36
C LEU A 109 -2.87 13.04 -6.66
N ALA A 110 -3.09 12.19 -5.66
CA ALA A 110 -3.08 10.74 -5.79
C ALA A 110 -4.45 10.16 -5.47
N LEU A 111 -4.94 9.23 -6.31
CA LEU A 111 -6.18 8.49 -6.09
C LEU A 111 -5.87 6.98 -6.11
N ASP A 112 -5.91 6.32 -4.97
CA ASP A 112 -5.77 4.86 -4.89
C ASP A 112 -7.12 4.19 -5.18
N ASN A 113 -7.12 3.00 -5.78
CA ASN A 113 -8.33 2.24 -6.10
C ASN A 113 -9.37 3.02 -6.94
N ALA A 114 -8.93 3.70 -7.99
CA ALA A 114 -9.79 4.56 -8.82
C ALA A 114 -10.92 3.79 -9.53
N ASP A 115 -10.75 2.49 -9.78
CA ASP A 115 -11.77 1.59 -10.32
C ASP A 115 -12.83 1.16 -9.30
N CYS A 116 -12.65 1.51 -8.02
CA CYS A 116 -13.60 1.25 -6.93
C CYS A 116 -14.45 2.47 -6.56
N VAL A 117 -14.34 3.58 -7.28
CA VAL A 117 -15.15 4.79 -7.02
C VAL A 117 -16.63 4.47 -7.27
N SER A 118 -17.45 4.67 -6.23
CA SER A 118 -18.87 4.33 -6.28
C SER A 118 -19.72 5.28 -7.15
N GLN A 119 -19.31 6.55 -7.24
CA GLN A 119 -20.03 7.58 -8.00
C GLN A 119 -19.17 8.08 -9.16
N GLU A 120 -19.56 7.71 -10.38
CA GLU A 120 -18.86 8.11 -11.62
C GLU A 120 -18.73 9.64 -11.76
N ARG A 121 -19.74 10.39 -11.25
CA ARG A 121 -19.74 11.85 -11.30
C ARG A 121 -18.63 12.47 -10.46
N ASP A 122 -18.30 11.86 -9.31
CA ASP A 122 -17.26 12.36 -8.43
C ASP A 122 -15.88 12.14 -9.04
N LEU A 123 -15.66 10.97 -9.66
CA LEU A 123 -14.45 10.70 -10.42
C LEU A 123 -14.30 11.65 -11.63
N LEU A 124 -15.38 11.87 -12.38
CA LEU A 124 -15.38 12.82 -13.49
C LEU A 124 -15.06 14.25 -13.03
N HIS A 125 -15.66 14.66 -11.91
CA HIS A 125 -15.42 15.97 -11.31
C HIS A 125 -13.95 16.12 -10.88
N LEU A 126 -13.39 15.11 -10.20
CA LEU A 126 -11.98 15.08 -9.80
C LEU A 126 -11.04 15.20 -11.01
N ILE A 127 -11.30 14.44 -12.07
CA ILE A 127 -10.51 14.49 -13.31
C ILE A 127 -10.60 15.86 -13.97
N ASN A 128 -11.78 16.46 -14.06
CA ASN A 128 -11.97 17.78 -14.66
C ASN A 128 -11.28 18.87 -13.84
N MET A 129 -11.48 18.88 -12.53
CA MET A 129 -10.82 19.80 -11.60
C MET A 129 -9.29 19.71 -11.71
N SER A 130 -8.74 18.50 -11.72
CA SER A 130 -7.29 18.30 -11.86
C SER A 130 -6.75 18.86 -13.18
N ARG A 131 -7.47 18.68 -14.29
CA ARG A 131 -7.10 19.23 -15.61
C ARG A 131 -7.17 20.74 -15.63
N GLU A 132 -8.28 21.35 -15.19
CA GLU A 132 -8.50 22.80 -15.18
C GLU A 132 -7.42 23.53 -14.37
N ARG A 133 -7.04 22.94 -13.25
CA ARG A 133 -6.05 23.50 -12.32
C ARG A 133 -4.61 23.06 -12.62
N ARG A 134 -4.39 22.25 -13.66
CA ARG A 134 -3.08 21.69 -14.03
C ARG A 134 -2.42 20.91 -12.90
N ILE A 135 -3.23 20.14 -12.15
CA ILE A 135 -2.78 19.24 -11.08
C ILE A 135 -2.40 17.91 -11.73
N SER A 136 -1.19 17.41 -11.47
CA SER A 136 -0.78 16.07 -11.89
C SER A 136 -1.55 15.02 -11.08
N LEU A 137 -2.34 14.16 -11.76
CA LEU A 137 -3.17 13.15 -11.14
C LEU A 137 -2.60 11.74 -11.37
N LEU A 138 -2.11 11.10 -10.30
CA LEU A 138 -1.72 9.69 -10.32
C LEU A 138 -2.85 8.85 -9.74
N MET A 139 -3.27 7.83 -10.49
CA MET A 139 -4.33 6.90 -10.09
C MET A 139 -3.81 5.47 -10.05
N THR A 140 -4.39 4.63 -9.20
CA THR A 140 -4.18 3.17 -9.25
C THR A 140 -5.50 2.45 -9.51
N ALA A 141 -5.42 1.27 -10.09
CA ALA A 141 -6.56 0.42 -10.39
C ALA A 141 -6.16 -1.06 -10.49
N ARG A 142 -7.12 -1.97 -10.42
CA ARG A 142 -6.88 -3.41 -10.68
C ARG A 142 -6.82 -3.69 -12.18
N THR A 143 -7.61 -3.00 -12.97
CA THR A 143 -7.72 -3.18 -14.42
C THR A 143 -7.43 -1.89 -15.18
N PRO A 144 -7.05 -1.97 -16.47
CA PRO A 144 -6.85 -0.77 -17.27
C PRO A 144 -8.15 0.01 -17.44
N PRO A 145 -8.11 1.37 -17.52
CA PRO A 145 -9.30 2.22 -17.60
C PRO A 145 -10.27 1.85 -18.73
N ALA A 146 -9.77 1.30 -19.82
CA ALA A 146 -10.60 0.85 -20.94
C ALA A 146 -11.52 -0.35 -20.61
N ARG A 147 -11.30 -1.02 -19.48
CA ARG A 147 -12.12 -2.16 -19.01
C ARG A 147 -13.04 -1.79 -17.83
N TRP A 148 -13.04 -0.54 -17.40
CA TRP A 148 -13.94 -0.14 -16.32
C TRP A 148 -15.38 -0.07 -16.83
N SER A 149 -16.31 -0.57 -16.03
CA SER A 149 -17.74 -0.51 -16.32
C SER A 149 -18.27 0.88 -16.00
N VAL A 150 -18.11 1.83 -16.95
CA VAL A 150 -18.50 3.24 -16.79
C VAL A 150 -19.62 3.57 -17.76
N ALA A 151 -20.69 4.16 -17.26
CA ALA A 151 -21.87 4.56 -18.05
C ALA A 151 -21.79 6.01 -18.56
N LEU A 152 -21.12 6.92 -17.85
CA LEU A 152 -21.03 8.35 -18.25
C LEU A 152 -20.12 8.52 -19.48
N PRO A 153 -20.64 8.98 -20.65
CA PRO A 153 -19.86 9.10 -21.88
C PRO A 153 -18.63 10.02 -21.73
N ASP A 154 -18.77 11.11 -20.99
CA ASP A 154 -17.66 12.03 -20.72
C ASP A 154 -16.54 11.35 -19.93
N LEU A 155 -16.86 10.57 -18.89
CA LEU A 155 -15.88 9.84 -18.12
C LEU A 155 -15.20 8.78 -18.98
N VAL A 156 -15.93 8.04 -19.80
CA VAL A 156 -15.37 7.07 -20.75
C VAL A 156 -14.35 7.75 -21.68
N SER A 157 -14.67 8.93 -22.21
CA SER A 157 -13.77 9.69 -23.06
C SER A 157 -12.50 10.11 -22.32
N ARG A 158 -12.63 10.62 -21.09
CA ARG A 158 -11.48 11.01 -20.24
C ARG A 158 -10.59 9.82 -19.91
N LEU A 159 -11.18 8.70 -19.52
CA LEU A 159 -10.44 7.48 -19.19
C LEU A 159 -9.69 6.91 -20.39
N ARG A 160 -10.28 6.92 -21.57
CA ARG A 160 -9.61 6.52 -22.82
C ARG A 160 -8.41 7.40 -23.18
N ALA A 161 -8.49 8.69 -22.88
CA ALA A 161 -7.40 9.64 -23.10
C ALA A 161 -6.31 9.60 -22.00
N THR A 162 -6.52 8.80 -20.94
CA THR A 162 -5.58 8.71 -19.83
C THR A 162 -4.51 7.66 -20.13
N THR A 163 -3.23 8.02 -19.97
CA THR A 163 -2.13 7.06 -20.07
C THR A 163 -2.24 6.02 -18.96
N SER A 164 -2.15 4.76 -19.32
CA SER A 164 -2.20 3.66 -18.37
C SER A 164 -0.98 2.76 -18.49
N VAL A 165 -0.37 2.41 -17.36
CA VAL A 165 0.88 1.64 -17.28
C VAL A 165 0.66 0.42 -16.40
N PRO A 166 0.94 -0.80 -16.90
CA PRO A 166 0.80 -2.01 -16.11
C PRO A 166 1.93 -2.17 -15.10
N ILE A 167 1.59 -2.80 -13.97
CA ILE A 167 2.56 -3.44 -13.08
C ILE A 167 2.24 -4.92 -13.08
N GLY A 168 3.18 -5.71 -13.57
CA GLY A 168 3.05 -7.16 -13.65
C GLY A 168 3.14 -7.85 -12.29
N PRO A 169 2.83 -9.15 -12.25
CA PRO A 169 3.00 -9.96 -11.04
C PRO A 169 4.47 -9.96 -10.60
N ALA A 170 4.68 -9.99 -9.29
CA ALA A 170 6.02 -9.96 -8.72
C ALA A 170 6.78 -11.25 -9.05
N GLU A 171 7.99 -11.12 -9.60
CA GLU A 171 8.88 -12.24 -9.84
C GLU A 171 9.44 -12.78 -8.51
N GLU A 172 9.81 -14.05 -8.49
CA GLU A 172 10.40 -14.69 -7.30
C GLU A 172 11.64 -13.94 -6.78
N ALA A 173 12.48 -13.45 -7.69
CA ALA A 173 13.66 -12.67 -7.33
C ALA A 173 13.32 -11.34 -6.63
N LEU A 174 12.21 -10.70 -7.02
CA LEU A 174 11.71 -9.50 -6.35
C LEU A 174 11.18 -9.85 -4.96
N LEU A 175 10.35 -10.88 -4.84
CA LEU A 175 9.77 -11.31 -3.56
C LEU A 175 10.86 -11.72 -2.57
N ARG A 176 11.90 -12.44 -3.04
CA ARG A 176 13.06 -12.80 -2.23
C ARG A 176 13.78 -11.56 -1.71
N ARG A 177 14.09 -10.59 -2.58
CA ARG A 177 14.78 -9.36 -2.18
C ARG A 177 13.93 -8.54 -1.20
N LEU A 178 12.63 -8.45 -1.45
CA LEU A 178 11.69 -7.76 -0.56
C LEU A 178 11.67 -8.43 0.82
N PHE A 179 11.54 -9.75 0.87
CA PHE A 179 11.49 -10.51 2.13
C PHE A 179 12.75 -10.34 2.96
N LEU A 180 13.92 -10.57 2.34
CA LEU A 180 15.22 -10.42 3.03
C LEU A 180 15.43 -9.00 3.56
N ARG A 181 15.01 -8.00 2.79
CA ARG A 181 15.09 -6.61 3.21
C ARG A 181 14.17 -6.33 4.40
N LEU A 182 12.89 -6.73 4.35
CA LEU A 182 11.94 -6.53 5.43
C LEU A 182 12.37 -7.23 6.73
N LEU A 183 12.98 -8.41 6.63
CA LEU A 183 13.59 -9.10 7.78
C LEU A 183 14.76 -8.30 8.36
N ALA A 184 15.65 -7.78 7.50
CA ALA A 184 16.78 -6.97 7.93
C ALA A 184 16.36 -5.66 8.61
N GLU A 185 15.36 -4.96 8.08
CA GLU A 185 14.79 -3.73 8.66
C GLU A 185 14.23 -3.95 10.07
N ARG A 186 13.74 -5.16 10.35
CA ARG A 186 13.21 -5.57 11.66
C ARG A 186 14.23 -6.30 12.54
N GLN A 187 15.47 -6.46 12.03
CA GLN A 187 16.55 -7.21 12.70
C GLN A 187 16.17 -8.67 13.03
N ILE A 188 15.27 -9.26 12.24
CA ILE A 188 14.83 -10.65 12.38
C ILE A 188 15.85 -11.57 11.69
N VAL A 189 16.41 -12.51 12.43
CA VAL A 189 17.32 -13.51 11.90
C VAL A 189 16.56 -14.77 11.52
N VAL A 190 16.51 -15.06 10.22
CA VAL A 190 15.89 -16.26 9.66
C VAL A 190 16.95 -17.04 8.87
N GLY A 191 17.07 -18.33 9.14
CA GLY A 191 17.99 -19.19 8.38
C GLY A 191 17.58 -19.29 6.91
N GLN A 192 18.58 -19.36 6.00
CA GLN A 192 18.34 -19.41 4.56
C GLN A 192 17.39 -20.55 4.14
N SER A 193 17.52 -21.72 4.76
CA SER A 193 16.64 -22.88 4.50
C SER A 193 15.15 -22.60 4.83
N VAL A 194 14.90 -21.81 5.88
CA VAL A 194 13.54 -21.41 6.28
C VAL A 194 13.01 -20.34 5.33
N THR A 195 13.83 -19.37 4.96
CA THR A 195 13.50 -18.35 3.97
C THR A 195 13.12 -18.97 2.62
N ASP A 196 13.92 -19.91 2.12
CA ASP A 196 13.68 -20.61 0.85
C ASP A 196 12.43 -21.49 0.92
N TRP A 197 12.19 -22.08 2.08
CA TRP A 197 11.01 -22.90 2.32
C TRP A 197 9.72 -22.08 2.35
N LEU A 198 9.74 -20.89 2.95
CA LEU A 198 8.62 -19.93 2.98
C LEU A 198 8.31 -19.41 1.58
N LEU A 199 9.31 -18.91 0.86
CA LEU A 199 9.13 -18.32 -0.48
C LEU A 199 8.55 -19.29 -1.51
N ARG A 200 8.76 -20.60 -1.34
CA ARG A 200 8.14 -21.62 -2.20
C ARG A 200 6.67 -21.89 -1.89
N ARG A 201 6.18 -21.47 -0.72
CA ARG A 201 4.81 -21.74 -0.23
C ARG A 201 3.92 -20.53 -0.16
N LEU A 202 4.53 -19.36 -0.06
CA LEU A 202 3.79 -18.11 -0.04
C LEU A 202 3.27 -17.76 -1.43
N PRO A 203 2.06 -17.21 -1.52
CA PRO A 203 1.55 -16.60 -2.75
C PRO A 203 2.53 -15.56 -3.30
N ARG A 204 2.60 -15.44 -4.63
CA ARG A 204 3.48 -14.46 -5.31
C ARG A 204 2.92 -13.05 -5.23
N ASN A 205 2.76 -12.55 -4.03
CA ASN A 205 2.14 -11.28 -3.68
C ASN A 205 3.01 -10.55 -2.66
N ALA A 206 3.40 -9.31 -2.97
CA ALA A 206 4.24 -8.50 -2.07
C ALA A 206 3.53 -8.12 -0.76
N GLY A 207 2.19 -8.03 -0.77
CA GLY A 207 1.39 -7.81 0.44
C GLY A 207 1.52 -8.98 1.42
N VAL A 208 1.42 -10.21 0.91
CA VAL A 208 1.58 -11.44 1.71
C VAL A 208 3.00 -11.53 2.30
N ILE A 209 4.03 -11.11 1.57
CA ILE A 209 5.40 -11.07 2.11
C ILE A 209 5.51 -10.08 3.28
N ARG A 210 4.83 -8.92 3.21
CA ARG A 210 4.79 -7.94 4.30
C ARG A 210 4.05 -8.49 5.52
N ASP A 211 2.86 -9.06 5.31
CA ASP A 211 2.06 -9.67 6.38
C ASP A 211 2.82 -10.80 7.08
N MET A 212 3.45 -11.71 6.31
CA MET A 212 4.33 -12.74 6.85
C MET A 212 5.44 -12.14 7.71
N THR A 213 6.11 -11.09 7.24
CA THR A 213 7.22 -10.49 7.98
C THR A 213 6.73 -9.83 9.27
N GLU A 214 5.59 -9.16 9.25
CA GLU A 214 5.00 -8.52 10.41
C GLU A 214 4.59 -9.54 11.49
N ARG A 215 3.97 -10.63 11.08
CA ARG A 215 3.60 -11.73 12.00
C ARG A 215 4.83 -12.42 12.57
N LEU A 216 5.88 -12.62 11.76
CA LEU A 216 7.16 -13.16 12.22
C LEU A 216 7.83 -12.23 13.24
N ASP A 217 7.74 -10.91 13.07
CA ASP A 217 8.27 -9.91 14.00
C ASP A 217 7.58 -10.02 15.37
N ASN A 218 6.25 -10.01 15.36
CA ASN A 218 5.46 -10.13 16.59
C ASN A 218 5.78 -11.41 17.37
N LEU A 219 5.83 -12.56 16.71
CA LEU A 219 6.13 -13.84 17.35
C LEU A 219 7.61 -14.00 17.74
N ALA A 220 8.54 -13.39 16.99
CA ALA A 220 9.95 -13.40 17.35
C ALA A 220 10.21 -12.61 18.63
N LEU A 221 9.50 -11.50 18.86
CA LEU A 221 9.57 -10.73 20.10
C LEU A 221 9.14 -11.57 21.31
N GLU A 222 8.12 -12.42 21.16
CA GLU A 222 7.64 -13.32 22.21
C GLU A 222 8.59 -14.50 22.47
N SER A 223 9.34 -14.94 21.44
CA SER A 223 10.17 -16.15 21.43
C SER A 223 11.66 -15.91 21.66
N GLY A 224 12.10 -14.67 22.00
CA GLY A 224 13.52 -14.36 22.23
C GLY A 224 14.34 -14.16 20.94
N GLY A 225 13.72 -13.78 19.83
CA GLY A 225 14.40 -13.20 18.64
C GLY A 225 14.84 -14.18 17.55
N LYS A 226 14.60 -15.50 17.69
CA LYS A 226 14.96 -16.49 16.66
C LYS A 226 13.75 -17.08 15.98
N VAL A 227 13.65 -16.91 14.68
CA VAL A 227 12.61 -17.56 13.87
C VAL A 227 13.03 -18.98 13.53
N THR A 228 12.35 -19.95 14.15
CA THR A 228 12.50 -21.38 13.84
C THR A 228 11.57 -21.77 12.69
N ARG A 229 11.82 -22.94 12.08
CA ARG A 229 10.92 -23.50 11.05
C ARG A 229 9.51 -23.76 11.59
N LYS A 230 9.38 -24.16 12.85
CA LYS A 230 8.09 -24.39 13.51
C LYS A 230 7.28 -23.09 13.59
N LEU A 231 7.90 -22.01 14.06
CA LEU A 231 7.29 -20.69 14.14
C LEU A 231 6.87 -20.17 12.74
N ALA A 232 7.74 -20.33 11.74
CA ALA A 232 7.44 -19.96 10.36
C ALA A 232 6.25 -20.76 9.78
N GLN A 233 6.09 -22.02 10.17
CA GLN A 233 4.96 -22.84 9.77
C GLN A 233 3.65 -22.38 10.42
N GLU A 234 3.65 -22.08 11.71
CA GLU A 234 2.49 -21.54 12.43
C GLU A 234 1.97 -20.26 11.78
N VAL A 235 2.87 -19.35 11.42
CA VAL A 235 2.50 -18.11 10.70
C VAL A 235 1.93 -18.39 9.31
N LEU A 236 2.54 -19.33 8.57
CA LEU A 236 2.07 -19.70 7.23
C LEU A 236 0.64 -20.28 7.26
N GLU A 237 0.35 -21.12 8.25
CA GLU A 237 -0.99 -21.69 8.46
C GLU A 237 -2.03 -20.60 8.76
N GLN A 238 -1.68 -19.61 9.58
CA GLN A 238 -2.55 -18.46 9.86
C GLN A 238 -2.84 -17.64 8.62
N ILE A 239 -1.85 -17.41 7.75
CA ILE A 239 -2.03 -16.66 6.50
C ILE A 239 -2.95 -17.42 5.54
N ASN A 240 -2.72 -18.72 5.37
CA ASN A 240 -3.53 -19.55 4.47
C ASN A 240 -4.96 -19.71 4.97
N GLY A 241 -5.18 -19.88 6.29
CA GLY A 241 -6.51 -19.98 6.88
C GLY A 241 -7.38 -18.73 6.76
N HIS A 242 -6.78 -17.56 6.55
CA HIS A 242 -7.52 -16.30 6.27
C HIS A 242 -7.83 -16.12 4.78
N SER A 243 -7.16 -16.84 3.88
CA SER A 243 -7.40 -16.77 2.42
C SER A 243 -8.62 -17.56 1.96
N ASP A 244 -9.12 -18.50 2.76
CA ASP A 244 -10.28 -19.35 2.44
C ASP A 244 -11.64 -18.77 2.88
N THR A 245 -11.66 -17.52 3.38
CA THR A 245 -12.90 -16.90 3.94
C THR A 245 -13.48 -15.77 3.08
N PHE A 246 -13.03 -15.62 1.81
CA PHE A 246 -13.58 -14.62 0.88
C PHE A 246 -14.10 -15.24 -0.41
#